data_ac670126f288615738bdf73b4b45a2ae
#
_entry.id   ac670126f288615738bdf73b4b45a2ae
#
_cell.length_a   1.000
_cell.length_b   1.000
_cell.length_c   1.000
_cell.angle_alpha   90.00
_cell.angle_beta   90.00
_cell.angle_gamma   90.00
#
_symmetry.space_group_name_H-M   'P 1'
#
loop_
_entity.id
_entity.type
_entity.pdbx_description
1 polymer ?
#
loop_
_entity_poly.entity_id
_entity_poly.type
_entity_poly.pdbx_seq_one_letter_code
_entity_poly.pdbx_strand_id
1 'polypeptide(L)'
;MAKDSSRPFVVKAGQGLVRAVGTAFTVRMNPQALKVTVTEGKVALRKFEPQKVETNSIEPENTQLTDIETPATPVPPTKDRGYLVQGQSVDFKPQASSGLGNPIQQLKQHDIEQQLAWRQGLLLFAGEPLAQVIKEVNRYTKLDIQIIDADIADLSIGGQFKVGETQAMLKVLETSFGINVSRPNQTTVHLRLQ
;
A
#
# COMPACT_ATOMS: atom_id res chain seq x y z
N MET A 1 16.24 -1.63 9.59
CA MET A 1 15.89 -1.08 10.92
C MET A 1 16.52 -1.96 11.99
N ALA A 2 17.20 -1.40 13.02
CA ALA A 2 17.69 -2.20 14.14
C ALA A 2 16.51 -2.86 14.89
N LYS A 3 16.68 -4.13 15.29
CA LYS A 3 15.67 -4.86 16.09
C LYS A 3 15.67 -4.29 17.51
N ASP A 4 14.70 -3.44 17.82
CA ASP A 4 14.44 -3.00 19.19
C ASP A 4 13.08 -3.52 19.62
N SER A 5 13.07 -4.54 20.46
CA SER A 5 11.85 -5.18 20.95
C SER A 5 11.08 -4.31 21.95
N SER A 6 11.72 -3.30 22.52
CA SER A 6 11.11 -2.37 23.48
C SER A 6 10.26 -1.29 22.79
N ARG A 7 10.48 -1.05 21.49
CA ARG A 7 9.76 -0.02 20.70
C ARG A 7 9.08 -0.62 19.48
N PRO A 8 7.85 -1.10 19.61
CA PRO A 8 7.10 -1.60 18.47
C PRO A 8 6.81 -0.46 17.49
N PHE A 9 7.07 -0.72 16.20
CA PHE A 9 6.72 0.21 15.13
C PHE A 9 5.24 0.01 14.77
N VAL A 10 4.46 1.08 14.80
CA VAL A 10 3.01 1.05 14.51
C VAL A 10 2.72 1.95 13.33
N VAL A 11 2.14 1.36 12.28
CA VAL A 11 1.61 2.09 11.13
C VAL A 11 0.10 2.18 11.26
N LYS A 12 -0.43 3.39 11.33
CA LYS A 12 -1.86 3.66 11.23
C LYS A 12 -2.21 3.99 9.78
N ALA A 13 -3.10 3.21 9.19
CA ALA A 13 -3.57 3.42 7.83
C ALA A 13 -5.10 3.29 7.79
N GLY A 14 -5.79 4.43 7.65
CA GLY A 14 -7.24 4.49 7.79
C GLY A 14 -7.69 3.96 9.15
N GLN A 15 -8.55 2.95 9.15
CA GLN A 15 -9.03 2.26 10.37
C GLN A 15 -8.19 1.02 10.74
N GLY A 16 -7.07 0.79 10.06
CA GLY A 16 -6.18 -0.33 10.35
C GLY A 16 -4.93 0.11 11.10
N LEU A 17 -4.44 -0.77 11.97
CA LEU A 17 -3.15 -0.67 12.64
C LEU A 17 -2.30 -1.89 12.29
N VAL A 18 -1.08 -1.64 11.84
CA VAL A 18 -0.06 -2.66 11.60
C VAL A 18 1.03 -2.47 12.64
N ARG A 19 1.17 -3.43 13.55
CA ARG A 19 2.21 -3.42 14.58
C ARG A 19 3.33 -4.40 14.24
N ALA A 20 4.54 -3.91 14.25
CA ALA A 20 5.73 -4.65 13.88
C ALA A 20 6.84 -4.49 14.94
N VAL A 21 7.69 -5.51 15.09
CA VAL A 21 8.87 -5.48 15.95
C VAL A 21 10.05 -6.07 15.16
N GLY A 22 10.95 -5.20 14.70
CA GLY A 22 12.13 -5.61 13.94
C GLY A 22 11.82 -6.36 12.65
N THR A 23 10.86 -5.86 11.87
CA THR A 23 10.32 -6.51 10.66
C THR A 23 10.48 -5.62 9.44
N ALA A 24 10.58 -6.23 8.25
CA ALA A 24 10.43 -5.54 6.99
C ALA A 24 9.07 -5.87 6.38
N PHE A 25 8.26 -4.86 6.09
CA PHE A 25 6.93 -5.02 5.53
C PHE A 25 6.52 -3.81 4.69
N THR A 26 5.53 -3.98 3.85
CA THR A 26 4.90 -2.91 3.07
C THR A 26 3.44 -2.80 3.43
N VAL A 27 2.93 -1.57 3.46
CA VAL A 27 1.50 -1.27 3.59
C VAL A 27 1.08 -0.44 2.39
N ARG A 28 0.16 -0.94 1.60
CA ARG A 28 -0.43 -0.24 0.46
C ARG A 28 -1.90 0.01 0.72
N MET A 29 -2.30 1.27 0.67
CA MET A 29 -3.71 1.64 0.81
C MET A 29 -4.45 1.44 -0.51
N ASN A 30 -5.54 0.70 -0.45
CA ASN A 30 -6.55 0.59 -1.49
C ASN A 30 -7.87 1.18 -0.95
N PRO A 31 -8.82 1.58 -1.80
CA PRO A 31 -10.07 2.22 -1.36
C PRO A 31 -10.85 1.44 -0.30
N GLN A 32 -10.78 0.11 -0.31
CA GLN A 32 -11.57 -0.77 0.57
C GLN A 32 -10.75 -1.66 1.49
N ALA A 33 -9.42 -1.68 1.34
CA ALA A 33 -8.55 -2.58 2.09
C ALA A 33 -7.12 -2.04 2.22
N LEU A 34 -6.38 -2.59 3.18
CA LEU A 34 -4.94 -2.38 3.32
C LEU A 34 -4.23 -3.64 2.84
N LYS A 35 -3.52 -3.56 1.72
CA LYS A 35 -2.64 -4.65 1.32
C LYS A 35 -1.38 -4.58 2.17
N VAL A 36 -1.19 -5.59 3.01
CA VAL A 36 -0.02 -5.73 3.89
C VAL A 36 0.78 -6.93 3.44
N THR A 37 2.06 -6.72 3.17
CA THR A 37 3.00 -7.78 2.77
C THR A 37 4.19 -7.78 3.71
N VAL A 38 4.55 -8.95 4.23
CA VAL A 38 5.69 -9.13 5.14
C VAL A 38 6.84 -9.78 4.37
N THR A 39 7.97 -9.07 4.31
CA THR A 39 9.19 -9.55 3.64
C THR A 39 10.22 -10.08 4.61
N GLU A 40 10.15 -9.70 5.89
CA GLU A 40 10.99 -10.22 6.97
C GLU A 40 10.26 -10.12 8.30
N GLY A 41 10.30 -11.18 9.12
CA GLY A 41 9.76 -11.21 10.47
C GLY A 41 8.26 -11.44 10.54
N LYS A 42 7.58 -10.76 11.50
CA LYS A 42 6.16 -10.95 11.81
C LYS A 42 5.48 -9.63 12.14
N VAL A 43 4.28 -9.40 11.62
CA VAL A 43 3.44 -8.24 11.97
C VAL A 43 2.10 -8.68 12.55
N ALA A 44 1.54 -7.87 13.45
CA ALA A 44 0.18 -8.01 13.95
C ALA A 44 -0.72 -6.98 13.27
N LEU A 45 -1.90 -7.40 12.86
CA LEU A 45 -2.92 -6.56 12.26
C LEU A 45 -4.05 -6.32 13.26
N ARG A 46 -4.45 -5.05 13.40
CA ARG A 46 -5.46 -4.60 14.36
C ARG A 46 -6.41 -3.63 13.70
N LYS A 47 -7.63 -3.56 14.21
CA LYS A 47 -8.55 -2.47 13.93
C LYS A 47 -8.23 -1.30 14.85
N PHE A 48 -8.18 -0.10 14.30
CA PHE A 48 -8.14 1.11 15.12
C PHE A 48 -9.55 1.40 15.63
N GLU A 49 -9.72 1.32 16.92
CA GLU A 49 -10.92 1.77 17.61
C GLU A 49 -10.54 3.06 18.35
N PRO A 50 -11.05 4.23 17.90
CA PRO A 50 -10.86 5.45 18.68
C PRO A 50 -11.51 5.24 20.04
N GLN A 51 -10.74 5.40 21.12
CA GLN A 51 -11.32 5.41 22.45
C GLN A 51 -12.35 6.54 22.52
N LYS A 52 -13.59 6.21 22.87
CA LYS A 52 -14.48 7.19 23.47
C LYS A 52 -13.81 7.61 24.77
N VAL A 53 -13.28 8.82 24.79
CA VAL A 53 -12.97 9.47 26.04
C VAL A 53 -14.31 9.66 26.73
N GLU A 54 -14.64 8.79 27.67
CA GLU A 54 -15.70 9.11 28.65
C GLU A 54 -15.20 10.33 29.40
N THR A 55 -15.79 11.45 29.08
CA THR A 55 -15.61 12.69 29.83
C THR A 55 -16.30 12.47 31.18
N ASN A 56 -15.62 11.78 32.10
CA ASN A 56 -15.95 11.92 33.49
C ASN A 56 -15.69 13.37 33.84
N SER A 57 -16.75 14.08 34.12
CA SER A 57 -16.77 15.45 34.67
C SER A 57 -15.87 15.51 35.89
N ILE A 58 -14.66 16.01 35.71
CA ILE A 58 -13.80 16.43 36.80
C ILE A 58 -13.96 17.94 36.84
N GLU A 59 -14.57 18.42 37.91
CA GLU A 59 -14.64 19.83 38.27
C GLU A 59 -13.24 20.46 38.31
N PRO A 60 -13.10 21.74 37.97
CA PRO A 60 -11.81 22.40 37.88
C PRO A 60 -11.32 22.79 39.30
N GLU A 61 -10.49 21.98 39.93
CA GLU A 61 -9.61 22.47 40.99
C GLU A 61 -8.20 22.69 40.47
N ASN A 62 -7.86 23.95 40.44
CA ASN A 62 -6.60 24.65 40.42
C ASN A 62 -5.34 23.80 40.65
N THR A 63 -4.51 23.61 39.62
CA THR A 63 -3.09 23.27 39.83
C THR A 63 -2.22 23.76 38.65
N GLN A 64 -1.15 24.41 39.02
CA GLN A 64 -0.12 25.13 38.30
C GLN A 64 0.49 24.38 37.11
N LEU A 65 0.83 25.18 36.07
CA LEU A 65 1.65 24.83 34.92
C LEU A 65 3.01 24.28 35.35
N THR A 66 3.24 23.01 35.12
CA THR A 66 4.57 22.40 35.03
C THR A 66 4.70 21.63 33.74
N ASP A 67 5.86 21.76 33.11
CA ASP A 67 6.27 21.24 31.82
C ASP A 67 5.74 19.86 31.48
N ILE A 68 4.87 19.77 30.45
CA ILE A 68 4.33 18.51 29.94
C ILE A 68 5.31 17.98 28.90
N GLU A 69 6.25 17.16 29.35
CA GLU A 69 6.83 16.14 28.49
C GLU A 69 5.67 15.27 27.96
N THR A 70 5.46 15.29 26.65
CA THR A 70 4.41 14.50 26.01
C THR A 70 4.76 13.01 26.16
N PRO A 71 4.13 12.24 27.05
CA PRO A 71 4.37 10.80 27.12
C PRO A 71 3.83 10.18 25.84
N ALA A 72 4.64 9.36 25.20
CA ALA A 72 4.22 8.51 24.07
C ALA A 72 2.93 7.80 24.47
N THR A 73 1.80 8.20 23.90
CA THR A 73 0.47 7.69 24.22
C THR A 73 0.50 6.17 24.11
N PRO A 74 0.26 5.40 25.17
CA PRO A 74 0.22 3.95 25.08
C PRO A 74 -0.89 3.56 24.10
N VAL A 75 -0.53 2.85 23.02
CA VAL A 75 -1.51 2.33 22.06
C VAL A 75 -2.46 1.41 22.84
N PRO A 76 -3.77 1.70 22.86
CA PRO A 76 -4.71 0.94 23.67
C PRO A 76 -4.67 -0.55 23.31
N PRO A 77 -4.96 -1.46 24.24
CA PRO A 77 -4.96 -2.89 24.01
C PRO A 77 -6.11 -3.31 23.08
N THR A 78 -5.95 -3.04 21.80
CA THR A 78 -6.89 -3.50 20.77
C THR A 78 -6.59 -4.97 20.47
N LYS A 79 -7.62 -5.78 20.36
CA LYS A 79 -7.52 -7.22 20.08
C LYS A 79 -6.87 -7.46 18.71
N ASP A 80 -5.83 -8.28 18.65
CA ASP A 80 -5.21 -8.66 17.38
C ASP A 80 -6.23 -9.38 16.50
N ARG A 81 -6.35 -8.96 15.25
CA ARG A 81 -7.21 -9.58 14.24
C ARG A 81 -6.53 -10.76 13.56
N GLY A 82 -5.21 -10.75 13.53
CA GLY A 82 -4.38 -11.80 12.97
C GLY A 82 -2.93 -11.37 12.84
N TYR A 83 -2.11 -12.32 12.43
CA TYR A 83 -0.68 -12.15 12.23
C TYR A 83 -0.32 -12.51 10.80
N LEU A 84 0.68 -11.82 10.26
CA LEU A 84 1.37 -12.21 9.05
C LEU A 84 2.83 -12.50 9.38
N VAL A 85 3.37 -13.51 8.73
CA VAL A 85 4.81 -13.85 8.80
C VAL A 85 5.46 -13.63 7.43
N GLN A 86 6.77 -13.74 7.41
CA GLN A 86 7.56 -13.59 6.18
C GLN A 86 6.98 -14.39 5.01
N GLY A 87 6.93 -13.78 3.84
CA GLY A 87 6.37 -14.35 2.61
C GLY A 87 4.85 -14.30 2.53
N GLN A 88 4.17 -13.69 3.50
CA GLN A 88 2.72 -13.60 3.50
C GLN A 88 2.22 -12.20 3.14
N SER A 89 1.06 -12.17 2.47
CA SER A 89 0.32 -10.95 2.16
C SER A 89 -1.16 -11.14 2.45
N VAL A 90 -1.85 -10.05 2.77
CA VAL A 90 -3.31 -10.02 2.92
C VAL A 90 -3.85 -8.65 2.50
N ASP A 91 -5.04 -8.66 1.91
CA ASP A 91 -5.86 -7.45 1.79
C ASP A 91 -6.70 -7.31 3.06
N PHE A 92 -6.14 -6.67 4.07
CA PHE A 92 -6.76 -6.49 5.38
C PHE A 92 -7.91 -5.49 5.30
N LYS A 93 -9.10 -5.93 5.71
CA LYS A 93 -10.31 -5.11 5.80
C LYS A 93 -10.62 -4.80 7.27
N PRO A 94 -10.27 -3.62 7.78
CA PRO A 94 -10.48 -3.28 9.20
C PRO A 94 -11.95 -3.31 9.63
N GLN A 95 -12.88 -3.10 8.67
CA GLN A 95 -14.31 -3.11 8.94
C GLN A 95 -14.93 -4.52 8.98
N ALA A 96 -14.19 -5.56 8.60
CA ALA A 96 -14.71 -6.93 8.66
C ALA A 96 -15.12 -7.30 10.09
N SER A 97 -16.23 -8.02 10.22
CA SER A 97 -16.80 -8.40 11.53
C SER A 97 -15.85 -9.30 12.32
N SER A 98 -15.06 -10.12 11.65
CA SER A 98 -14.07 -11.01 12.27
C SER A 98 -12.82 -11.20 11.41
N GLY A 99 -11.70 -11.53 12.03
CA GLY A 99 -10.45 -11.85 11.37
C GLY A 99 -9.89 -10.70 10.50
N LEU A 100 -9.23 -11.05 9.41
CA LEU A 100 -8.54 -10.14 8.50
C LEU A 100 -9.44 -9.66 7.34
N GLY A 101 -10.60 -10.25 7.17
CA GLY A 101 -11.55 -9.94 6.10
C GLY A 101 -11.27 -10.64 4.77
N ASN A 102 -10.04 -11.04 4.53
CA ASN A 102 -9.62 -11.82 3.35
C ASN A 102 -8.63 -12.92 3.76
N PRO A 103 -8.49 -13.99 2.94
CA PRO A 103 -7.52 -15.05 3.20
C PRO A 103 -6.09 -14.51 3.07
N ILE A 104 -5.19 -15.09 3.88
CA ILE A 104 -3.75 -14.85 3.77
C ILE A 104 -3.23 -15.56 2.53
N GLN A 105 -2.49 -14.85 1.71
CA GLN A 105 -1.83 -15.36 0.52
C GLN A 105 -0.35 -15.61 0.82
N GLN A 106 0.13 -16.80 0.43
CA GLN A 106 1.57 -17.08 0.43
C GLN A 106 2.17 -16.58 -0.88
N LEU A 107 3.15 -15.68 -0.79
CA LEU A 107 3.83 -15.12 -1.96
C LEU A 107 5.03 -15.98 -2.35
N LYS A 108 5.28 -16.09 -3.63
CA LYS A 108 6.54 -16.61 -4.17
C LYS A 108 7.64 -15.55 -4.02
N GLN A 109 8.90 -15.99 -4.05
CA GLN A 109 10.05 -15.09 -3.95
C GLN A 109 10.01 -13.99 -5.01
N HIS A 110 9.68 -14.34 -6.26
CA HIS A 110 9.53 -13.39 -7.36
C HIS A 110 8.49 -12.29 -7.08
N ASP A 111 7.34 -12.66 -6.50
CA ASP A 111 6.27 -11.70 -6.18
C ASP A 111 6.73 -10.70 -5.09
N ILE A 112 7.56 -11.17 -4.15
CA ILE A 112 8.15 -10.30 -3.11
C ILE A 112 9.13 -9.31 -3.75
N GLU A 113 10.01 -9.79 -4.63
CA GLU A 113 10.97 -8.94 -5.36
C GLU A 113 10.25 -7.90 -6.21
N GLN A 114 9.22 -8.29 -6.94
CA GLN A 114 8.37 -7.40 -7.72
C GLN A 114 7.73 -6.32 -6.82
N GLN A 115 7.18 -6.73 -5.67
CA GLN A 115 6.56 -5.79 -4.74
C GLN A 115 7.57 -4.85 -4.04
N LEU A 116 8.86 -5.18 -4.01
CA LEU A 116 9.91 -4.36 -3.43
C LEU A 116 10.66 -3.49 -4.44
N ALA A 117 10.54 -3.79 -5.74
CA ALA A 117 11.26 -3.10 -6.80
C ALA A 117 11.01 -1.58 -6.82
N TRP A 118 9.82 -1.13 -6.41
CA TRP A 118 9.51 0.29 -6.31
C TRP A 118 10.44 1.05 -5.34
N ARG A 119 11.03 0.38 -4.35
CA ARG A 119 12.02 0.98 -3.43
C ARG A 119 13.30 1.37 -4.14
N GLN A 120 13.58 0.71 -5.27
CA GLN A 120 14.70 1.00 -6.17
C GLN A 120 14.27 1.88 -7.35
N GLY A 121 13.03 2.40 -7.33
CA GLY A 121 12.48 3.17 -8.42
C GLY A 121 12.13 2.33 -9.65
N LEU A 122 11.87 1.03 -9.48
CA LEU A 122 11.54 0.10 -10.56
C LEU A 122 10.12 -0.43 -10.42
N LEU A 123 9.44 -0.58 -11.55
CA LEU A 123 8.19 -1.31 -11.68
C LEU A 123 8.47 -2.56 -12.50
N LEU A 124 8.23 -3.73 -11.92
CA LEU A 124 8.41 -5.02 -12.57
C LEU A 124 7.05 -5.61 -12.91
N PHE A 125 6.88 -6.00 -14.16
CA PHE A 125 5.68 -6.66 -14.67
C PHE A 125 6.08 -7.99 -15.30
N ALA A 126 5.30 -9.04 -15.01
CA ALA A 126 5.58 -10.41 -15.43
C ALA A 126 4.45 -10.98 -16.31
N GLY A 127 3.76 -10.11 -17.04
CA GLY A 127 2.63 -10.49 -17.90
C GLY A 127 1.28 -10.02 -17.35
N GLU A 128 1.27 -9.00 -16.50
CA GLU A 128 0.03 -8.42 -15.99
C GLU A 128 -0.76 -7.74 -17.11
N PRO A 129 -2.11 -7.71 -17.00
CA PRO A 129 -2.96 -6.97 -17.94
C PRO A 129 -2.59 -5.49 -18.01
N LEU A 130 -2.64 -4.89 -19.19
CA LEU A 130 -2.33 -3.46 -19.39
C LEU A 130 -3.12 -2.57 -18.44
N ALA A 131 -4.39 -2.88 -18.18
CA ALA A 131 -5.21 -2.14 -17.23
C ALA A 131 -4.59 -2.08 -15.83
N GLN A 132 -4.01 -3.19 -15.38
CA GLN A 132 -3.33 -3.26 -14.09
C GLN A 132 -1.99 -2.49 -14.11
N VAL A 133 -1.24 -2.60 -15.21
CA VAL A 133 0.01 -1.87 -15.43
C VAL A 133 -0.23 -0.36 -15.39
N ILE A 134 -1.21 0.14 -16.14
CA ILE A 134 -1.54 1.57 -16.18
C ILE A 134 -2.02 2.07 -14.82
N LYS A 135 -2.85 1.30 -14.13
CA LYS A 135 -3.27 1.65 -12.76
C LYS A 135 -2.10 1.78 -11.80
N GLU A 136 -1.07 0.94 -11.93
CA GLU A 136 0.12 1.02 -11.09
C GLU A 136 1.00 2.21 -11.50
N VAL A 137 1.23 2.43 -12.78
CA VAL A 137 2.05 3.54 -13.32
C VAL A 137 1.46 4.89 -12.96
N ASN A 138 0.14 5.05 -13.02
CA ASN A 138 -0.56 6.29 -12.67
C ASN A 138 -0.33 6.74 -11.21
N ARG A 139 0.14 5.85 -10.32
CA ARG A 139 0.51 6.20 -8.94
C ARG A 139 1.83 6.97 -8.84
N TYR A 140 2.67 6.86 -9.86
CA TYR A 140 4.05 7.38 -9.87
C TYR A 140 4.29 8.45 -10.92
N THR A 141 3.27 8.83 -11.67
CA THR A 141 3.32 9.89 -12.69
C THR A 141 2.32 10.99 -12.37
N LYS A 142 2.56 12.17 -12.93
CA LYS A 142 1.59 13.28 -12.92
C LYS A 142 0.63 13.21 -14.11
N LEU A 143 0.87 12.28 -15.03
CA LEU A 143 -0.02 12.04 -16.17
C LEU A 143 -1.19 11.18 -15.73
N ASP A 144 -2.36 11.45 -16.27
CA ASP A 144 -3.54 10.61 -16.22
C ASP A 144 -3.59 9.77 -17.50
N ILE A 145 -3.11 8.53 -17.41
CA ILE A 145 -3.08 7.61 -18.53
C ILE A 145 -4.37 6.79 -18.52
N GLN A 146 -5.13 6.87 -19.59
CA GLN A 146 -6.44 6.25 -19.73
C GLN A 146 -6.45 5.27 -20.92
N ILE A 147 -7.00 4.08 -20.69
CA ILE A 147 -7.30 3.12 -21.73
C ILE A 147 -8.68 3.46 -22.29
N ILE A 148 -8.75 3.80 -23.57
CA ILE A 148 -10.00 4.18 -24.23
C ILE A 148 -10.66 2.96 -24.86
N ASP A 149 -9.88 2.10 -25.50
CA ASP A 149 -10.40 0.89 -26.15
C ASP A 149 -10.26 -0.31 -25.19
N ALA A 150 -11.38 -0.93 -24.86
CA ALA A 150 -11.42 -2.04 -23.92
C ALA A 150 -10.57 -3.25 -24.38
N ASP A 151 -10.45 -3.43 -25.68
CA ASP A 151 -9.75 -4.58 -26.30
C ASP A 151 -8.26 -4.65 -25.95
N ILE A 152 -7.63 -3.51 -25.63
CA ILE A 152 -6.23 -3.48 -25.22
C ILE A 152 -6.05 -3.65 -23.70
N ALA A 153 -7.12 -3.62 -22.93
CA ALA A 153 -7.04 -3.64 -21.45
C ALA A 153 -6.40 -4.93 -20.91
N ASP A 154 -6.65 -6.05 -21.59
CA ASP A 154 -6.19 -7.39 -21.19
C ASP A 154 -4.86 -7.78 -21.85
N LEU A 155 -4.22 -6.90 -22.61
CA LEU A 155 -2.90 -7.16 -23.20
C LEU A 155 -1.89 -7.46 -22.10
N SER A 156 -1.20 -8.60 -22.22
CA SER A 156 -0.20 -9.06 -21.26
C SER A 156 1.09 -8.26 -21.43
N ILE A 157 1.46 -7.50 -20.40
CA ILE A 157 2.63 -6.64 -20.40
C ILE A 157 3.69 -7.20 -19.44
N GLY A 158 4.85 -7.57 -19.98
CA GLY A 158 6.02 -7.97 -19.22
C GLY A 158 7.16 -6.96 -19.40
N GLY A 159 7.96 -6.77 -18.37
CA GLY A 159 9.15 -5.92 -18.46
C GLY A 159 9.47 -5.17 -17.18
N GLN A 160 10.55 -4.42 -17.24
CA GLN A 160 11.03 -3.55 -16.17
C GLN A 160 10.95 -2.11 -16.63
N PHE A 161 10.27 -1.28 -15.86
CA PHE A 161 10.13 0.15 -16.13
C PHE A 161 10.64 0.96 -14.94
N LYS A 162 11.25 2.10 -15.22
CA LYS A 162 11.76 2.98 -14.18
C LYS A 162 10.72 4.03 -13.82
N VAL A 163 10.52 4.22 -12.53
CA VAL A 163 9.62 5.28 -12.03
C VAL A 163 10.10 6.63 -12.54
N GLY A 164 9.19 7.41 -13.11
CA GLY A 164 9.50 8.71 -13.71
C GLY A 164 9.86 8.67 -15.20
N GLU A 165 10.19 7.51 -15.77
CA GLU A 165 10.45 7.35 -17.20
C GLU A 165 9.19 6.94 -17.99
N THR A 166 8.04 7.54 -17.66
CA THR A 166 6.73 7.24 -18.27
C THR A 166 6.74 7.38 -19.79
N GLN A 167 7.54 8.32 -20.34
CA GLN A 167 7.66 8.52 -21.78
C GLN A 167 8.29 7.32 -22.48
N ALA A 168 9.36 6.74 -21.89
CA ALA A 168 10.01 5.55 -22.43
C ALA A 168 9.04 4.36 -22.42
N MET A 169 8.27 4.20 -21.34
CA MET A 169 7.24 3.15 -21.28
C MET A 169 6.18 3.33 -22.36
N LEU A 170 5.62 4.53 -22.52
CA LEU A 170 4.62 4.80 -23.57
C LEU A 170 5.18 4.50 -24.96
N LYS A 171 6.46 4.82 -25.21
CA LYS A 171 7.11 4.49 -26.47
C LYS A 171 7.24 3.00 -26.70
N VAL A 172 7.53 2.21 -25.67
CA VAL A 172 7.53 0.74 -25.76
C VAL A 172 6.13 0.21 -26.09
N LEU A 173 5.07 0.75 -25.46
CA LEU A 173 3.70 0.37 -25.76
C LEU A 173 3.34 0.64 -27.22
N GLU A 174 3.76 1.77 -27.78
CA GLU A 174 3.58 2.07 -29.21
C GLU A 174 4.31 1.08 -30.12
N THR A 175 5.61 0.88 -29.86
CA THR A 175 6.48 0.16 -30.80
C THR A 175 6.37 -1.35 -30.71
N SER A 176 6.06 -1.89 -29.54
CA SER A 176 6.08 -3.34 -29.29
C SER A 176 4.68 -3.96 -29.19
N PHE A 177 3.65 -3.16 -28.87
CA PHE A 177 2.30 -3.65 -28.67
C PHE A 177 1.26 -3.06 -29.64
N GLY A 178 1.68 -2.22 -30.59
CA GLY A 178 0.76 -1.61 -31.55
C GLY A 178 -0.30 -0.72 -30.91
N ILE A 179 0.04 -0.06 -29.81
CA ILE A 179 -0.86 0.84 -29.10
C ILE A 179 -0.64 2.26 -29.60
N ASN A 180 -1.71 2.92 -30.02
CA ASN A 180 -1.67 4.34 -30.36
C ASN A 180 -1.71 5.17 -29.09
N VAL A 181 -0.73 6.07 -28.92
CA VAL A 181 -0.63 6.97 -27.77
C VAL A 181 -0.95 8.40 -28.20
N SER A 182 -2.11 8.91 -27.82
CA SER A 182 -2.53 10.28 -28.11
C SER A 182 -2.57 11.14 -26.85
N ARG A 183 -2.37 12.44 -27.00
CA ARG A 183 -2.34 13.40 -25.89
C ARG A 183 -3.33 14.52 -26.15
N PRO A 184 -4.56 14.40 -25.60
CA PRO A 184 -5.55 15.45 -25.74
C PRO A 184 -5.14 16.76 -25.03
N ASN A 185 -4.31 16.66 -23.99
CA ASN A 185 -3.75 17.80 -23.27
C ASN A 185 -2.39 17.45 -22.62
N GLN A 186 -1.80 18.35 -21.84
CA GLN A 186 -0.47 18.17 -21.25
C GLN A 186 -0.43 17.11 -20.14
N THR A 187 -1.56 16.78 -19.54
CA THR A 187 -1.64 15.87 -18.37
C THR A 187 -2.33 14.56 -18.68
N THR A 188 -3.09 14.46 -19.77
CA THR A 188 -3.87 13.27 -20.12
C THR A 188 -3.25 12.55 -21.32
N VAL A 189 -3.18 11.24 -21.21
CA VAL A 189 -2.71 10.34 -22.27
C VAL A 189 -3.79 9.30 -22.53
N HIS A 190 -4.17 9.14 -23.77
CA HIS A 190 -5.13 8.12 -24.23
C HIS A 190 -4.40 6.99 -24.93
N LEU A 191 -4.70 5.76 -24.54
CA LEU A 191 -4.23 4.54 -25.17
C LEU A 191 -5.36 3.93 -25.98
N ARG A 192 -5.11 3.65 -27.26
CA ARG A 192 -6.05 3.05 -28.21
C ARG A 192 -5.38 1.93 -28.99
N LEU A 193 -6.18 1.05 -29.58
CA LEU A 193 -5.69 0.12 -30.59
C LEU A 193 -5.24 0.92 -31.83
N GLN A 194 -4.17 0.48 -32.46
CA GLN A 194 -3.66 1.10 -33.70
C GLN A 194 -4.53 0.73 -34.90
#